data_42d3485f8dac8b8b1ab13163708e73cf
#
_entry.id   42d3485f8dac8b8b1ab13163708e73cf
#
_cell.length_a   1.000
_cell.length_b   1.000
_cell.length_c   1.000
_cell.angle_alpha   90.00
_cell.angle_beta   90.00
_cell.angle_gamma   90.00
#
_symmetry.space_group_name_H-M   'P 1'
#
loop_
_entity.id
_entity.type
_entity.pdbx_description
1 polymer ?
#
loop_
_entity_poly.entity_id
_entity_poly.type
_entity_poly.pdbx_seq_one_letter_code
_entity_poly.pdbx_strand_id
1 'polypeptide(L)'
;MKIIKRSGSEVPFDIEKIVNAIKAANNEVSQSERLTSDQIALAAHSVEWLCGRSGHTVSVEEIQDMVEDQIMAQGRYTVARKYIIYRYVQSLKRQSNTTDDKILALIECNNEEAKQENSNKNPTVNSVQRDYMAGEVSKDITMRLLLPPEVVRAHNEGIIHFHDSDYFAQHMHNCDLVNLEDMLQNGTVISGTMIERPHSFSTACNIATQIIAQVASCQYGGQSISLTHLAPFVDVSRQKIRRQVLQEINQLGLEANADRIAEVVEGRLRDEIRRGVQTIQYQVVTLMTTNGQAPFVTVFMYLNEARSEQEKHDLAMIIEETLRQRYEGVKNEAGVWITPAFPKLIYVLEEDNVREGSPYFYLTQLAAKCTAKRMVPDYISEKKMRELKLSKGETEGNGDCYTCMGCRSFLTPDRSGNGYDNVANAGNYEPGKPKYYGRFNQGV
;
A
#
# COMPACT_ATOMS: atom_id res chain seq x y z
N MET A 1 -28.21 14.54 -37.79
CA MET A 1 -27.45 15.07 -36.64
C MET A 1 -27.01 13.87 -35.81
N LYS A 2 -25.80 13.87 -35.30
CA LYS A 2 -25.29 12.88 -34.36
C LYS A 2 -25.18 13.47 -32.96
N ILE A 3 -25.23 12.62 -31.95
CA ILE A 3 -25.09 12.99 -30.55
C ILE A 3 -24.10 12.04 -29.86
N ILE A 4 -23.47 12.49 -28.76
CA ILE A 4 -22.54 11.69 -27.96
C ILE A 4 -23.32 11.03 -26.82
N LYS A 5 -23.30 9.68 -26.79
CA LYS A 5 -23.78 8.92 -25.64
C LYS A 5 -22.85 9.06 -24.43
N ARG A 6 -23.34 8.72 -23.25
CA ARG A 6 -22.53 8.63 -22.00
C ARG A 6 -21.33 7.69 -22.11
N SER A 7 -21.40 6.72 -23.02
CA SER A 7 -20.27 5.81 -23.31
C SER A 7 -19.21 6.42 -24.24
N GLY A 8 -19.35 7.70 -24.64
CA GLY A 8 -18.49 8.34 -25.62
C GLY A 8 -18.80 7.99 -27.07
N SER A 9 -19.70 7.04 -27.35
CA SER A 9 -20.06 6.64 -28.73
C SER A 9 -21.00 7.61 -29.36
N GLU A 10 -20.78 7.92 -30.64
CA GLU A 10 -21.68 8.73 -31.47
C GLU A 10 -22.84 7.89 -32.03
N VAL A 11 -24.06 8.41 -31.90
CA VAL A 11 -25.27 7.79 -32.45
C VAL A 11 -26.15 8.85 -33.16
N PRO A 12 -27.07 8.44 -34.04
CA PRO A 12 -28.06 9.34 -34.60
C PRO A 12 -28.95 9.96 -33.52
N PHE A 13 -29.29 11.23 -33.69
CA PHE A 13 -30.27 11.90 -32.83
C PHE A 13 -31.66 11.29 -33.06
N ASP A 14 -32.40 11.08 -31.98
CA ASP A 14 -33.72 10.45 -31.97
C ASP A 14 -34.69 11.28 -31.13
N ILE A 15 -35.52 12.07 -31.79
CA ILE A 15 -36.49 12.97 -31.15
C ILE A 15 -37.55 12.21 -30.35
N GLU A 16 -37.88 10.97 -30.76
CA GLU A 16 -38.91 10.20 -30.04
C GLU A 16 -38.50 9.87 -28.62
N LYS A 17 -37.21 9.70 -28.37
CA LYS A 17 -36.70 9.51 -27.00
C LYS A 17 -36.97 10.70 -26.12
N ILE A 18 -36.88 11.92 -26.64
CA ILE A 18 -37.18 13.15 -25.91
C ILE A 18 -38.69 13.22 -25.65
N VAL A 19 -39.51 13.01 -26.67
CA VAL A 19 -40.97 13.00 -26.52
C VAL A 19 -41.44 11.99 -25.49
N ASN A 20 -40.88 10.77 -25.52
CA ASN A 20 -41.23 9.73 -24.56
C ASN A 20 -40.78 10.05 -23.12
N ALA A 21 -39.61 10.65 -22.97
CA ALA A 21 -39.11 11.08 -21.63
C ALA A 21 -39.98 12.20 -21.06
N ILE A 22 -40.39 13.21 -21.85
CA ILE A 22 -41.30 14.26 -21.41
C ILE A 22 -42.69 13.68 -21.08
N LYS A 23 -43.24 12.78 -21.92
CA LYS A 23 -44.53 12.09 -21.67
C LYS A 23 -44.50 11.31 -20.34
N ALA A 24 -43.42 10.62 -20.05
CA ALA A 24 -43.28 9.88 -18.79
C ALA A 24 -43.38 10.83 -17.57
N ALA A 25 -42.62 11.93 -17.57
CA ALA A 25 -42.72 12.93 -16.51
C ALA A 25 -44.09 13.61 -16.44
N ASN A 26 -44.71 13.86 -17.57
CA ASN A 26 -46.02 14.49 -17.70
C ASN A 26 -47.15 13.62 -17.12
N ASN A 27 -47.03 12.30 -17.19
CA ASN A 27 -48.00 11.35 -16.62
C ASN A 27 -47.97 11.31 -15.09
N GLU A 28 -46.89 11.79 -14.48
CA GLU A 28 -46.69 11.79 -13.03
C GLU A 28 -47.33 13.02 -12.32
N VAL A 29 -47.92 13.96 -13.09
CA VAL A 29 -48.53 15.15 -12.54
C VAL A 29 -50.07 15.17 -12.74
N SER A 30 -50.76 16.00 -11.97
CA SER A 30 -52.22 16.13 -12.07
C SER A 30 -52.62 16.62 -13.48
N GLN A 31 -53.81 16.21 -13.95
CA GLN A 31 -54.27 16.51 -15.28
C GLN A 31 -54.30 18.02 -15.61
N SER A 32 -54.55 18.87 -14.64
CA SER A 32 -54.55 20.34 -14.78
C SER A 32 -53.16 20.96 -14.98
N GLU A 33 -52.11 20.26 -14.58
CA GLU A 33 -50.73 20.71 -14.67
C GLU A 33 -49.96 20.10 -15.86
N ARG A 34 -50.61 19.18 -16.58
CA ARG A 34 -49.99 18.48 -17.73
C ARG A 34 -49.71 19.39 -18.93
N LEU A 35 -48.65 19.10 -19.64
CA LEU A 35 -48.40 19.58 -20.97
C LEU A 35 -49.37 18.90 -21.93
N THR A 36 -49.87 19.65 -22.92
CA THR A 36 -50.63 19.07 -24.06
C THR A 36 -49.64 18.36 -25.02
N SER A 37 -50.20 17.54 -25.92
CA SER A 37 -49.40 16.86 -26.94
C SER A 37 -48.63 17.84 -27.83
N ASP A 38 -49.25 18.98 -28.16
CA ASP A 38 -48.61 20.03 -28.96
C ASP A 38 -47.48 20.74 -28.18
N GLN A 39 -47.66 20.95 -26.90
CA GLN A 39 -46.59 21.50 -26.05
C GLN A 39 -45.39 20.54 -25.92
N ILE A 40 -45.64 19.25 -25.81
CA ILE A 40 -44.57 18.22 -25.77
C ILE A 40 -43.82 18.19 -27.11
N ALA A 41 -44.54 18.20 -28.21
CA ALA A 41 -43.95 18.25 -29.56
C ALA A 41 -43.13 19.53 -29.75
N LEU A 42 -43.66 20.68 -29.31
CA LEU A 42 -42.95 21.96 -29.39
C LEU A 42 -41.64 21.94 -28.59
N ALA A 43 -41.68 21.43 -27.38
CA ALA A 43 -40.45 21.28 -26.54
C ALA A 43 -39.41 20.39 -27.21
N ALA A 44 -39.83 19.24 -27.75
CA ALA A 44 -38.93 18.31 -28.42
C ALA A 44 -38.29 18.88 -29.70
N HIS A 45 -39.09 19.58 -30.53
CA HIS A 45 -38.57 20.25 -31.73
C HIS A 45 -37.69 21.46 -31.43
N SER A 46 -37.97 22.19 -30.35
CA SER A 46 -37.10 23.26 -29.89
C SER A 46 -35.71 22.72 -29.48
N VAL A 47 -35.65 21.58 -28.75
CA VAL A 47 -34.39 20.91 -28.41
C VAL A 47 -33.66 20.44 -29.69
N GLU A 48 -34.37 19.84 -30.65
CA GLU A 48 -33.78 19.43 -31.92
C GLU A 48 -33.14 20.60 -32.65
N TRP A 49 -33.84 21.74 -32.69
CA TRP A 49 -33.37 22.97 -33.34
C TRP A 49 -32.12 23.53 -32.61
N LEU A 50 -32.12 23.55 -31.25
CA LEU A 50 -30.97 23.99 -30.44
C LEU A 50 -29.75 23.11 -30.71
N CYS A 51 -29.93 21.80 -30.71
CA CYS A 51 -28.88 20.84 -31.03
C CYS A 51 -28.31 21.05 -32.43
N GLY A 52 -29.16 21.37 -33.41
CA GLY A 52 -28.71 21.64 -34.80
C GLY A 52 -27.91 22.93 -34.95
N ARG A 53 -28.01 23.86 -34.00
CA ARG A 53 -27.26 25.14 -33.98
C ARG A 53 -26.05 25.13 -33.06
N SER A 54 -25.86 24.09 -32.31
CA SER A 54 -24.66 23.91 -31.50
C SER A 54 -23.45 23.78 -32.41
N GLY A 55 -22.37 24.49 -32.10
CA GLY A 55 -21.12 24.44 -32.87
C GLY A 55 -20.31 23.14 -32.66
N HIS A 56 -20.85 22.19 -31.91
CA HIS A 56 -20.22 20.91 -31.56
C HIS A 56 -21.25 19.77 -31.53
N THR A 57 -20.77 18.52 -31.47
CA THR A 57 -21.64 17.35 -31.29
C THR A 57 -22.14 17.33 -29.86
N VAL A 58 -23.46 17.47 -29.68
CA VAL A 58 -24.11 17.61 -28.36
C VAL A 58 -24.15 16.27 -27.63
N SER A 59 -23.88 16.28 -26.33
CA SER A 59 -23.99 15.11 -25.46
C SER A 59 -25.43 14.87 -24.99
N VAL A 60 -25.71 13.64 -24.53
CA VAL A 60 -27.03 13.31 -23.94
C VAL A 60 -27.33 14.16 -22.71
N GLU A 61 -26.32 14.55 -21.93
CA GLU A 61 -26.54 15.40 -20.74
C GLU A 61 -26.97 16.83 -21.15
N GLU A 62 -26.28 17.44 -22.12
CA GLU A 62 -26.66 18.75 -22.66
C GLU A 62 -28.07 18.73 -23.25
N ILE A 63 -28.45 17.64 -23.93
CA ILE A 63 -29.83 17.47 -24.45
C ILE A 63 -30.82 17.44 -23.30
N GLN A 64 -30.54 16.77 -22.21
CA GLN A 64 -31.43 16.71 -21.03
C GLN A 64 -31.58 18.07 -20.35
N ASP A 65 -30.51 18.85 -20.27
CA ASP A 65 -30.55 20.22 -19.77
C ASP A 65 -31.43 21.11 -20.66
N MET A 66 -31.28 21.00 -21.99
CA MET A 66 -32.15 21.70 -22.94
C MET A 66 -33.61 21.29 -22.80
N VAL A 67 -33.91 20.02 -22.54
CA VAL A 67 -35.29 19.55 -22.30
C VAL A 67 -35.88 20.17 -21.05
N GLU A 68 -35.15 20.24 -19.99
CA GLU A 68 -35.55 20.86 -18.73
C GLU A 68 -35.90 22.33 -18.95
N ASP A 69 -35.04 23.08 -19.64
CA ASP A 69 -35.23 24.47 -19.97
C ASP A 69 -36.49 24.69 -20.85
N GLN A 70 -36.74 23.84 -21.84
CA GLN A 70 -37.91 23.96 -22.72
C GLN A 70 -39.21 23.64 -22.00
N ILE A 71 -39.22 22.70 -21.04
CA ILE A 71 -40.39 22.44 -20.18
C ILE A 71 -40.68 23.64 -19.27
N MET A 72 -39.63 24.21 -18.67
CA MET A 72 -39.73 25.40 -17.80
C MET A 72 -40.22 26.63 -18.58
N ALA A 73 -39.72 26.85 -19.79
CA ALA A 73 -40.12 27.95 -20.68
C ALA A 73 -41.63 27.95 -21.01
N GLN A 74 -42.24 26.76 -20.97
CA GLN A 74 -43.70 26.62 -21.14
C GLN A 74 -44.51 26.86 -19.82
N GLY A 75 -43.84 27.28 -18.74
CA GLY A 75 -44.49 27.56 -17.47
C GLY A 75 -44.94 26.30 -16.70
N ARG A 76 -44.52 25.12 -17.10
CA ARG A 76 -44.93 23.83 -16.49
C ARG A 76 -43.90 23.31 -15.49
N TYR A 77 -43.64 24.11 -14.46
CA TYR A 77 -42.61 23.84 -13.45
C TYR A 77 -42.79 22.51 -12.69
N THR A 78 -44.03 22.04 -12.51
CA THR A 78 -44.29 20.77 -11.83
C THR A 78 -43.84 19.60 -12.71
N VAL A 79 -44.07 19.67 -14.03
CA VAL A 79 -43.55 18.66 -14.99
C VAL A 79 -42.03 18.69 -15.07
N ALA A 80 -41.43 19.87 -15.14
CA ALA A 80 -40.01 20.04 -15.14
C ALA A 80 -39.37 19.42 -13.88
N ARG A 81 -39.92 19.66 -12.70
CA ARG A 81 -39.47 19.06 -11.43
C ARG A 81 -39.54 17.53 -11.45
N LYS A 82 -40.64 16.98 -11.98
CA LYS A 82 -40.76 15.50 -12.12
C LYS A 82 -39.74 14.94 -13.10
N TYR A 83 -39.46 15.64 -14.19
CA TYR A 83 -38.45 15.26 -15.15
C TYR A 83 -37.03 15.25 -14.53
N ILE A 84 -36.67 16.29 -13.78
CA ILE A 84 -35.40 16.41 -13.07
C ILE A 84 -35.25 15.29 -12.05
N ILE A 85 -36.28 15.04 -11.22
CA ILE A 85 -36.28 13.96 -10.25
C ILE A 85 -36.13 12.60 -10.94
N TYR A 86 -36.87 12.37 -12.01
CA TYR A 86 -36.75 11.12 -12.78
C TYR A 86 -35.34 10.93 -13.34
N ARG A 87 -34.78 11.98 -13.95
CA ARG A 87 -33.39 11.98 -14.45
C ARG A 87 -32.40 11.62 -13.32
N TYR A 88 -32.55 12.26 -12.16
CA TYR A 88 -31.70 12.00 -11.00
C TYR A 88 -31.83 10.55 -10.50
N VAL A 89 -33.05 10.06 -10.33
CA VAL A 89 -33.30 8.67 -9.91
C VAL A 89 -32.74 7.67 -10.94
N GLN A 90 -32.90 7.92 -12.22
CA GLN A 90 -32.31 7.06 -13.26
C GLN A 90 -30.78 7.13 -13.27
N SER A 91 -30.19 8.27 -12.94
CA SER A 91 -28.74 8.39 -12.75
C SER A 91 -28.27 7.56 -11.57
N LEU A 92 -28.94 7.65 -10.43
CA LEU A 92 -28.65 6.82 -9.25
C LEU A 92 -28.79 5.32 -9.54
N LYS A 93 -29.89 4.90 -10.21
CA LYS A 93 -30.08 3.51 -10.61
C LYS A 93 -28.97 2.97 -11.52
N ARG A 94 -28.50 3.78 -12.46
CA ARG A 94 -27.38 3.39 -13.33
C ARG A 94 -26.06 3.26 -12.54
N GLN A 95 -25.83 4.15 -11.59
CA GLN A 95 -24.64 4.07 -10.74
C GLN A 95 -24.69 2.85 -9.82
N SER A 96 -25.85 2.58 -9.20
CA SER A 96 -26.03 1.37 -8.38
C SER A 96 -25.93 0.08 -9.19
N ASN A 97 -26.50 0.04 -10.39
CA ASN A 97 -26.40 -1.15 -11.24
C ASN A 97 -24.95 -1.47 -11.65
N THR A 98 -24.12 -0.43 -11.92
CA THR A 98 -22.69 -0.68 -12.23
C THR A 98 -21.92 -1.20 -11.02
N THR A 99 -22.22 -0.75 -9.82
CA THR A 99 -21.63 -1.28 -8.58
C THR A 99 -22.12 -2.69 -8.30
N ASP A 100 -23.40 -2.96 -8.44
CA ASP A 100 -24.00 -4.29 -8.28
C ASP A 100 -23.42 -5.29 -9.29
N ASP A 101 -23.28 -4.91 -10.57
CA ASP A 101 -22.69 -5.74 -11.62
C ASP A 101 -21.23 -6.10 -11.30
N LYS A 102 -20.43 -5.13 -10.79
CA LYS A 102 -19.06 -5.37 -10.35
C LYS A 102 -18.98 -6.30 -9.16
N ILE A 103 -19.84 -6.11 -8.17
CA ILE A 103 -19.93 -6.97 -6.98
C ILE A 103 -20.30 -8.41 -7.40
N LEU A 104 -21.27 -8.58 -8.29
CA LEU A 104 -21.64 -9.89 -8.83
C LEU A 104 -20.47 -10.54 -9.59
N ALA A 105 -19.76 -9.78 -10.43
CA ALA A 105 -18.59 -10.29 -11.14
C ALA A 105 -17.46 -10.73 -10.17
N LEU A 106 -17.30 -10.05 -9.03
CA LEU A 106 -16.36 -10.47 -7.98
C LEU A 106 -16.80 -11.77 -7.31
N ILE A 107 -18.09 -11.91 -6.98
CA ILE A 107 -18.67 -13.13 -6.38
C ILE A 107 -18.50 -14.33 -7.31
N GLU A 108 -18.70 -14.13 -8.61
CA GLU A 108 -18.55 -15.16 -9.64
C GLU A 108 -17.09 -15.42 -10.05
N CYS A 109 -16.12 -14.72 -9.46
CA CYS A 109 -14.69 -14.75 -9.83
C CYS A 109 -14.43 -14.42 -11.31
N ASN A 110 -15.29 -13.62 -11.94
CA ASN A 110 -15.20 -13.22 -13.34
C ASN A 110 -14.60 -11.83 -13.57
N ASN A 111 -14.17 -11.15 -12.50
CA ASN A 111 -13.57 -9.82 -12.60
C ASN A 111 -12.10 -9.94 -13.06
N GLU A 112 -11.82 -9.55 -14.30
CA GLU A 112 -10.48 -9.60 -14.89
C GLU A 112 -9.53 -8.57 -14.25
N GLU A 113 -10.03 -7.41 -13.80
CA GLU A 113 -9.22 -6.41 -13.10
C GLU A 113 -8.70 -6.97 -11.79
N ALA A 114 -9.56 -7.61 -11.00
CA ALA A 114 -9.17 -8.25 -9.74
C ALA A 114 -8.18 -9.41 -9.95
N LYS A 115 -8.28 -10.16 -11.06
CA LYS A 115 -7.33 -11.22 -11.39
C LYS A 115 -5.94 -10.71 -11.75
N GLN A 116 -5.83 -9.48 -12.27
CA GLN A 116 -4.57 -8.87 -12.68
C GLN A 116 -3.96 -7.98 -11.60
N GLU A 117 -4.73 -7.66 -10.55
CA GLU A 117 -4.28 -6.82 -9.47
C GLU A 117 -3.25 -7.55 -8.60
N ASN A 118 -2.32 -6.84 -8.09
CA ASN A 118 -1.26 -7.15 -7.13
C ASN A 118 -0.94 -8.62 -6.84
N SER A 119 0.32 -8.98 -7.01
CA SER A 119 0.88 -10.32 -6.69
C SER A 119 0.73 -10.75 -5.22
N ASN A 120 0.30 -9.87 -4.31
CA ASN A 120 0.09 -10.14 -2.89
C ASN A 120 -1.36 -10.44 -2.52
N LYS A 121 -2.31 -10.34 -3.47
CA LYS A 121 -3.72 -10.70 -3.27
C LYS A 121 -4.12 -11.84 -4.19
N ASN A 122 -4.77 -12.85 -3.65
CA ASN A 122 -5.32 -13.95 -4.44
C ASN A 122 -6.84 -13.80 -4.53
N PRO A 123 -7.41 -13.42 -5.69
CA PRO A 123 -8.83 -13.12 -5.85
C PRO A 123 -9.76 -14.33 -5.65
N THR A 124 -9.22 -15.55 -5.57
CA THR A 124 -10.02 -16.76 -5.29
C THR A 124 -10.22 -17.02 -3.81
N VAL A 125 -9.52 -16.31 -2.93
CA VAL A 125 -9.65 -16.45 -1.48
C VAL A 125 -10.83 -15.63 -0.97
N ASN A 126 -11.69 -16.23 -0.16
CA ASN A 126 -12.94 -15.61 0.31
C ASN A 126 -12.74 -14.26 1.05
N SER A 127 -11.69 -14.13 1.85
CA SER A 127 -11.37 -12.85 2.53
C SER A 127 -10.94 -11.77 1.55
N VAL A 128 -10.22 -12.12 0.49
CA VAL A 128 -9.83 -11.20 -0.58
C VAL A 128 -11.05 -10.74 -1.38
N GLN A 129 -11.96 -11.66 -1.73
CA GLN A 129 -13.21 -11.30 -2.41
C GLN A 129 -14.04 -10.32 -1.57
N ARG A 130 -14.10 -10.56 -0.25
CA ARG A 130 -14.82 -9.67 0.66
C ARG A 130 -14.16 -8.27 0.73
N ASP A 131 -12.84 -8.19 0.70
CA ASP A 131 -12.10 -6.94 0.68
C ASP A 131 -12.37 -6.16 -0.63
N TYR A 132 -12.36 -6.83 -1.79
CA TYR A 132 -12.73 -6.21 -3.06
C TYR A 132 -14.17 -5.70 -3.08
N MET A 133 -15.12 -6.47 -2.53
CA MET A 133 -16.52 -6.01 -2.42
C MET A 133 -16.62 -4.75 -1.55
N ALA A 134 -15.91 -4.70 -0.42
CA ALA A 134 -15.84 -3.53 0.43
C ALA A 134 -15.20 -2.34 -0.32
N GLY A 135 -14.15 -2.58 -1.11
CA GLY A 135 -13.51 -1.58 -1.97
C GLY A 135 -14.46 -0.98 -3.00
N GLU A 136 -15.26 -1.79 -3.71
CA GLU A 136 -16.24 -1.28 -4.69
C GLU A 136 -17.32 -0.42 -4.02
N VAL A 137 -17.80 -0.81 -2.84
CA VAL A 137 -18.75 0.00 -2.05
C VAL A 137 -18.10 1.31 -1.59
N SER A 138 -16.88 1.24 -1.09
CA SER A 138 -16.12 2.41 -0.64
C SER A 138 -15.87 3.39 -1.80
N LYS A 139 -15.49 2.89 -2.97
CA LYS A 139 -15.28 3.66 -4.18
C LYS A 139 -16.55 4.38 -4.64
N ASP A 140 -17.69 3.69 -4.65
CA ASP A 140 -18.98 4.31 -4.96
C ASP A 140 -19.32 5.46 -3.99
N ILE A 141 -19.18 5.21 -2.69
CA ILE A 141 -19.42 6.23 -1.65
C ILE A 141 -18.47 7.41 -1.81
N THR A 142 -17.18 7.15 -2.05
CA THR A 142 -16.16 8.18 -2.24
C THR A 142 -16.51 9.09 -3.41
N MET A 143 -16.81 8.51 -4.58
CA MET A 143 -17.11 9.26 -5.79
C MET A 143 -18.47 9.96 -5.75
N ARG A 144 -19.45 9.40 -5.06
CA ARG A 144 -20.81 9.90 -5.06
C ARG A 144 -21.10 10.90 -3.93
N LEU A 145 -20.44 10.74 -2.77
CA LEU A 145 -20.81 11.49 -1.55
C LEU A 145 -19.65 12.28 -0.92
N LEU A 146 -18.40 11.78 -1.00
CA LEU A 146 -17.31 12.34 -0.22
C LEU A 146 -16.48 13.37 -1.00
N LEU A 147 -16.26 13.15 -2.29
CA LEU A 147 -15.48 14.06 -3.11
C LEU A 147 -16.32 15.22 -3.64
N PRO A 148 -15.70 16.42 -3.79
CA PRO A 148 -16.33 17.54 -4.49
C PRO A 148 -16.70 17.15 -5.93
N PRO A 149 -17.87 17.58 -6.44
CA PRO A 149 -18.33 17.22 -7.78
C PRO A 149 -17.37 17.59 -8.91
N GLU A 150 -16.61 18.67 -8.76
CA GLU A 150 -15.59 19.10 -9.73
C GLU A 150 -14.42 18.13 -9.78
N VAL A 151 -14.00 17.54 -8.66
CA VAL A 151 -12.94 16.52 -8.60
C VAL A 151 -13.40 15.24 -9.29
N VAL A 152 -14.63 14.80 -9.00
CA VAL A 152 -15.23 13.62 -9.62
C VAL A 152 -15.35 13.79 -11.13
N ARG A 153 -15.78 14.99 -11.59
CA ARG A 153 -15.87 15.31 -13.00
C ARG A 153 -14.50 15.26 -13.67
N ALA A 154 -13.49 15.93 -13.08
CA ALA A 154 -12.14 15.95 -13.62
C ALA A 154 -11.51 14.54 -13.69
N HIS A 155 -11.81 13.67 -12.72
CA HIS A 155 -11.41 12.27 -12.74
C HIS A 155 -12.09 11.49 -13.88
N ASN A 156 -13.41 11.63 -14.02
CA ASN A 156 -14.18 10.93 -15.05
C ASN A 156 -13.85 11.40 -16.47
N GLU A 157 -13.46 12.66 -16.64
CA GLU A 157 -12.99 13.25 -17.91
C GLU A 157 -11.52 12.91 -18.21
N GLY A 158 -10.80 12.26 -17.27
CA GLY A 158 -9.40 11.90 -17.42
C GLY A 158 -8.42 13.06 -17.30
N ILE A 159 -8.85 14.22 -16.80
CA ILE A 159 -8.00 15.39 -16.55
C ILE A 159 -7.06 15.11 -15.36
N ILE A 160 -7.59 14.46 -14.32
CA ILE A 160 -6.82 13.96 -13.17
C ILE A 160 -7.15 12.49 -12.94
N HIS A 161 -6.27 11.81 -12.20
CA HIS A 161 -6.56 10.50 -11.65
C HIS A 161 -6.61 10.61 -10.13
N PHE A 162 -7.81 10.43 -9.53
CA PHE A 162 -7.96 10.29 -8.09
C PHE A 162 -7.65 8.84 -7.72
N HIS A 163 -6.47 8.63 -7.16
CA HIS A 163 -5.94 7.29 -6.84
C HIS A 163 -6.54 6.76 -5.55
N ASP A 164 -6.65 5.42 -5.42
CA ASP A 164 -7.08 4.72 -4.21
C ASP A 164 -8.43 5.17 -3.64
N SER A 165 -9.38 5.49 -4.53
CA SER A 165 -10.73 5.93 -4.15
C SER A 165 -11.53 4.87 -3.37
N ASP A 166 -11.14 3.61 -3.47
CA ASP A 166 -11.67 2.47 -2.74
C ASP A 166 -11.23 2.42 -1.26
N TYR A 167 -10.14 3.12 -0.91
CA TYR A 167 -9.65 3.23 0.47
C TYR A 167 -9.92 4.60 1.12
N PHE A 168 -10.36 5.59 0.33
CA PHE A 168 -10.55 6.96 0.80
C PHE A 168 -11.61 7.12 1.89
N ALA A 169 -12.68 6.32 1.84
CA ALA A 169 -13.78 6.38 2.82
C ALA A 169 -13.38 5.84 4.21
N GLN A 170 -12.25 5.17 4.35
CA GLN A 170 -11.79 4.52 5.56
C GLN A 170 -10.42 5.07 5.98
N HIS A 171 -10.14 5.06 7.29
CA HIS A 171 -8.85 5.47 7.83
C HIS A 171 -7.82 4.35 7.71
N MET A 172 -7.55 3.89 6.50
CA MET A 172 -6.46 2.95 6.21
C MET A 172 -5.21 3.70 5.78
N HIS A 173 -4.05 3.22 6.25
CA HIS A 173 -2.76 3.78 5.84
C HIS A 173 -2.39 3.30 4.43
N ASN A 174 -1.76 4.15 3.65
CA ASN A 174 -1.19 3.73 2.37
C ASN A 174 0.12 2.95 2.63
N CYS A 175 1.19 3.65 2.95
CA CYS A 175 2.50 3.05 3.17
C CYS A 175 3.06 3.50 4.52
N ASP A 176 3.78 2.59 5.19
CA ASP A 176 4.35 2.83 6.50
C ASP A 176 5.86 2.56 6.54
N LEU A 177 6.58 3.40 7.27
CA LEU A 177 7.92 3.10 7.75
C LEU A 177 7.81 2.64 9.21
N VAL A 178 8.10 1.36 9.44
CA VAL A 178 7.87 0.73 10.75
C VAL A 178 9.11 0.84 11.63
N ASN A 179 8.99 1.53 12.75
CA ASN A 179 10.06 1.63 13.75
C ASN A 179 10.09 0.38 14.63
N LEU A 180 10.62 -0.72 14.11
CA LEU A 180 10.78 -1.95 14.87
C LEU A 180 11.73 -1.77 16.06
N GLU A 181 12.68 -0.84 16.01
CA GLU A 181 13.62 -0.62 17.10
C GLU A 181 12.87 -0.26 18.39
N ASP A 182 12.03 0.78 18.34
CA ASP A 182 11.25 1.20 19.50
C ASP A 182 10.34 0.08 20.00
N MET A 183 9.62 -0.57 19.09
CA MET A 183 8.68 -1.64 19.45
C MET A 183 9.36 -2.84 20.11
N LEU A 184 10.56 -3.20 19.65
CA LEU A 184 11.30 -4.33 20.18
C LEU A 184 12.08 -3.97 21.46
N GLN A 185 12.61 -2.74 21.58
CA GLN A 185 13.37 -2.35 22.77
C GLN A 185 12.48 -2.02 23.97
N ASN A 186 11.30 -1.44 23.73
CA ASN A 186 10.40 -0.94 24.77
C ASN A 186 9.11 -1.77 24.91
N GLY A 187 8.98 -2.82 24.13
CA GLY A 187 7.75 -3.57 24.03
C GLY A 187 6.67 -2.87 23.18
N THR A 188 5.63 -3.58 22.87
CA THR A 188 4.52 -3.10 22.05
C THR A 188 3.22 -3.79 22.44
N VAL A 189 2.08 -3.27 21.99
CA VAL A 189 0.78 -3.89 22.20
C VAL A 189 0.27 -4.44 20.85
N ILE A 190 -0.02 -5.74 20.83
CA ILE A 190 -0.61 -6.41 19.66
C ILE A 190 -1.96 -7.00 20.09
N SER A 191 -3.03 -6.62 19.44
CA SER A 191 -4.40 -7.10 19.74
C SER A 191 -4.76 -7.01 21.23
N GLY A 192 -4.38 -5.91 21.89
CA GLY A 192 -4.65 -5.65 23.31
C GLY A 192 -3.72 -6.38 24.30
N THR A 193 -2.75 -7.14 23.79
CA THR A 193 -1.78 -7.88 24.62
C THR A 193 -0.43 -7.17 24.61
N MET A 194 0.12 -6.93 25.82
CA MET A 194 1.47 -6.39 25.96
C MET A 194 2.51 -7.44 25.56
N ILE A 195 3.37 -7.08 24.64
CA ILE A 195 4.52 -7.85 24.21
C ILE A 195 5.77 -7.17 24.75
N GLU A 196 6.46 -7.86 25.64
CA GLU A 196 7.69 -7.35 26.27
C GLU A 196 8.89 -7.42 25.33
N ARG A 197 9.99 -6.76 25.73
CA ARG A 197 11.26 -6.81 25.02
C ARG A 197 11.73 -8.25 24.80
N PRO A 198 12.11 -8.67 23.58
CA PRO A 198 12.63 -10.01 23.32
C PRO A 198 13.92 -10.32 24.08
N HIS A 199 14.05 -11.57 24.49
CA HIS A 199 15.26 -12.09 25.17
C HIS A 199 16.12 -12.99 24.27
N SER A 200 15.91 -12.92 22.95
CA SER A 200 16.73 -13.59 21.95
C SER A 200 16.44 -13.05 20.54
N PHE A 201 17.38 -13.27 19.63
CA PHE A 201 17.21 -12.91 18.23
C PHE A 201 16.02 -13.64 17.58
N SER A 202 15.87 -14.93 17.82
CA SER A 202 14.74 -15.72 17.30
C SER A 202 13.39 -15.16 17.76
N THR A 203 13.29 -14.75 19.05
CA THR A 203 12.06 -14.13 19.57
C THR A 203 11.83 -12.76 18.95
N ALA A 204 12.88 -11.95 18.76
CA ALA A 204 12.78 -10.66 18.08
C ALA A 204 12.27 -10.81 16.65
N CYS A 205 12.78 -11.78 15.89
CA CYS A 205 12.28 -12.09 14.55
C CYS A 205 10.80 -12.49 14.53
N ASN A 206 10.38 -13.32 15.49
CA ASN A 206 8.97 -13.73 15.58
C ASN A 206 8.05 -12.54 15.92
N ILE A 207 8.43 -11.72 16.89
CA ILE A 207 7.65 -10.51 17.23
C ILE A 207 7.62 -9.53 16.06
N ALA A 208 8.74 -9.34 15.36
CA ALA A 208 8.80 -8.50 14.17
C ALA A 208 7.79 -8.96 13.10
N THR A 209 7.65 -10.27 12.88
CA THR A 209 6.66 -10.78 11.90
C THR A 209 5.22 -10.55 12.36
N GLN A 210 4.94 -10.61 13.65
CA GLN A 210 3.61 -10.27 14.20
C GLN A 210 3.30 -8.78 14.02
N ILE A 211 4.28 -7.90 14.27
CA ILE A 211 4.15 -6.45 14.02
C ILE A 211 3.88 -6.21 12.54
N ILE A 212 4.66 -6.82 11.65
CA ILE A 212 4.48 -6.73 10.19
C ILE A 212 3.05 -7.13 9.78
N ALA A 213 2.53 -8.23 10.30
CA ALA A 213 1.18 -8.70 10.01
C ALA A 213 0.10 -7.74 10.54
N GLN A 214 0.30 -7.18 11.73
CA GLN A 214 -0.62 -6.22 12.32
C GLN A 214 -0.66 -4.91 11.52
N VAL A 215 0.50 -4.39 11.11
CA VAL A 215 0.61 -3.20 10.26
C VAL A 215 -0.06 -3.47 8.91
N ALA A 216 0.26 -4.59 8.26
CA ALA A 216 -0.32 -4.97 6.97
C ALA A 216 -1.85 -5.16 7.03
N SER A 217 -2.42 -5.43 8.20
CA SER A 217 -3.88 -5.51 8.39
C SER A 217 -4.57 -4.13 8.46
N CYS A 218 -3.81 -3.06 8.64
CA CYS A 218 -4.31 -1.69 8.76
C CYS A 218 -3.91 -0.79 7.58
N GLN A 219 -3.26 -1.35 6.56
CA GLN A 219 -2.79 -0.62 5.39
C GLN A 219 -3.14 -1.35 4.10
N TYR A 220 -3.10 -0.63 2.98
CA TYR A 220 -3.33 -1.18 1.63
C TYR A 220 -2.10 -1.08 0.72
N GLY A 221 -1.08 -0.32 1.10
CA GLY A 221 0.21 -0.23 0.41
C GLY A 221 1.28 -1.09 1.06
N GLY A 222 2.53 -0.61 1.03
CA GLY A 222 3.69 -1.32 1.52
C GLY A 222 4.22 -0.80 2.85
N GLN A 223 4.96 -1.63 3.55
CA GLN A 223 5.70 -1.24 4.74
C GLN A 223 7.18 -1.50 4.57
N SER A 224 8.00 -0.68 5.19
CA SER A 224 9.45 -0.85 5.20
C SER A 224 9.96 -1.07 6.62
N ILE A 225 10.89 -2.00 6.75
CA ILE A 225 11.62 -2.27 7.98
C ILE A 225 13.13 -2.24 7.72
N SER A 226 13.94 -1.96 8.73
CA SER A 226 15.38 -2.11 8.70
C SER A 226 15.84 -3.34 9.48
N LEU A 227 16.77 -4.12 8.91
CA LEU A 227 17.40 -5.24 9.63
C LEU A 227 18.27 -4.76 10.80
N THR A 228 18.73 -3.52 10.78
CA THR A 228 19.49 -2.92 11.88
C THR A 228 18.73 -2.97 13.21
N HIS A 229 17.40 -2.82 13.15
CA HIS A 229 16.53 -2.91 14.34
C HIS A 229 16.56 -4.28 15.03
N LEU A 230 17.01 -5.33 14.34
CA LEU A 230 17.15 -6.69 14.86
C LEU A 230 18.58 -6.98 15.37
N ALA A 231 19.58 -6.24 14.90
CA ALA A 231 20.98 -6.48 15.20
C ALA A 231 21.30 -6.49 16.73
N PRO A 232 20.75 -5.61 17.57
CA PRO A 232 21.00 -5.64 19.02
C PRO A 232 20.63 -6.97 19.70
N PHE A 233 19.67 -7.69 19.15
CA PHE A 233 19.22 -8.98 19.70
C PHE A 233 20.15 -10.14 19.37
N VAL A 234 21.07 -9.98 18.42
CA VAL A 234 22.15 -10.93 18.15
C VAL A 234 23.09 -11.00 19.35
N ASP A 235 23.46 -9.83 19.89
CA ASP A 235 24.32 -9.81 21.09
C ASP A 235 23.58 -10.37 22.33
N VAL A 236 22.30 -10.08 22.50
CA VAL A 236 21.46 -10.69 23.55
C VAL A 236 21.50 -12.21 23.47
N SER A 237 21.36 -12.78 22.25
CA SER A 237 21.47 -14.21 22.03
C SER A 237 22.88 -14.73 22.26
N ARG A 238 23.93 -14.03 21.81
CA ARG A 238 25.33 -14.39 22.05
C ARG A 238 25.62 -14.56 23.54
N GLN A 239 25.21 -13.59 24.35
CA GLN A 239 25.40 -13.64 25.80
C GLN A 239 24.60 -14.79 26.45
N LYS A 240 23.38 -15.03 26.00
CA LYS A 240 22.55 -16.15 26.47
C LYS A 240 23.17 -17.49 26.14
N ILE A 241 23.58 -17.70 24.89
CA ILE A 241 24.23 -18.92 24.42
C ILE A 241 25.53 -19.16 25.21
N ARG A 242 26.35 -18.11 25.40
CA ARG A 242 27.59 -18.23 26.17
C ARG A 242 27.34 -18.70 27.60
N ARG A 243 26.33 -18.14 28.26
CA ARG A 243 25.94 -18.61 29.64
C ARG A 243 25.51 -20.07 29.62
N GLN A 244 24.73 -20.50 28.64
CA GLN A 244 24.30 -21.89 28.50
C GLN A 244 25.50 -22.84 28.27
N VAL A 245 26.43 -22.50 27.38
CA VAL A 245 27.64 -23.29 27.09
C VAL A 245 28.49 -23.43 28.33
N LEU A 246 28.69 -22.36 29.10
CA LEU A 246 29.45 -22.41 30.37
C LEU A 246 28.75 -23.27 31.42
N GLN A 247 27.44 -23.22 31.52
CA GLN A 247 26.68 -24.10 32.45
C GLN A 247 26.77 -25.56 32.02
N GLU A 248 26.69 -25.88 30.73
CA GLU A 248 26.84 -27.24 30.23
C GLU A 248 28.23 -27.79 30.51
N ILE A 249 29.31 -27.01 30.29
CA ILE A 249 30.70 -27.38 30.59
C ILE A 249 30.85 -27.69 32.09
N ASN A 250 30.33 -26.83 32.95
CA ASN A 250 30.41 -27.05 34.41
C ASN A 250 29.62 -28.30 34.85
N GLN A 251 28.43 -28.52 34.31
CA GLN A 251 27.61 -29.69 34.63
C GLN A 251 28.24 -31.01 34.19
N LEU A 252 28.98 -31.00 33.08
CA LEU A 252 29.64 -32.18 32.54
C LEU A 252 31.05 -32.38 33.10
N GLY A 253 31.55 -31.45 33.93
CA GLY A 253 32.90 -31.48 34.48
C GLY A 253 33.99 -31.42 33.40
N LEU A 254 33.71 -30.73 32.27
CA LEU A 254 34.63 -30.62 31.15
C LEU A 254 35.54 -29.40 31.33
N GLU A 255 36.79 -29.52 30.83
CA GLU A 255 37.70 -28.40 30.67
C GLU A 255 37.60 -27.91 29.22
N ALA A 256 37.37 -26.63 29.01
CA ALA A 256 37.39 -26.00 27.69
C ALA A 256 38.11 -24.64 27.77
N ASN A 257 39.00 -24.40 26.77
CA ASN A 257 39.65 -23.11 26.64
C ASN A 257 38.72 -22.06 26.08
N ALA A 258 39.08 -20.79 26.19
CA ALA A 258 38.27 -19.64 25.76
C ALA A 258 37.94 -19.67 24.25
N ASP A 259 38.91 -20.12 23.42
CA ASP A 259 38.74 -20.17 21.96
C ASP A 259 37.72 -21.25 21.57
N ARG A 260 37.76 -22.41 22.23
CA ARG A 260 36.77 -23.48 21.96
C ARG A 260 35.34 -23.05 22.40
N ILE A 261 35.26 -22.34 23.52
CA ILE A 261 33.97 -21.78 23.96
C ILE A 261 33.46 -20.76 22.96
N ALA A 262 34.31 -19.86 22.47
CA ALA A 262 33.95 -18.86 21.46
C ALA A 262 33.48 -19.52 20.17
N GLU A 263 34.18 -20.55 19.68
CA GLU A 263 33.79 -21.31 18.47
C GLU A 263 32.40 -21.94 18.59
N VAL A 264 32.12 -22.59 19.75
CA VAL A 264 30.81 -23.21 20.00
C VAL A 264 29.70 -22.17 20.08
N VAL A 265 29.97 -21.05 20.75
CA VAL A 265 29.01 -19.94 20.86
C VAL A 265 28.69 -19.35 19.49
N GLU A 266 29.71 -19.08 18.67
CA GLU A 266 29.55 -18.56 17.31
C GLU A 266 28.77 -19.52 16.42
N GLY A 267 29.06 -20.83 16.48
CA GLY A 267 28.33 -21.84 15.74
C GLY A 267 26.83 -21.88 16.08
N ARG A 268 26.51 -21.87 17.38
CA ARG A 268 25.11 -21.85 17.85
C ARG A 268 24.42 -20.53 17.52
N LEU A 269 25.14 -19.41 17.56
CA LEU A 269 24.62 -18.10 17.19
C LEU A 269 24.25 -18.03 15.70
N ARG A 270 25.11 -18.54 14.82
CA ARG A 270 24.83 -18.64 13.39
C ARG A 270 23.59 -19.50 13.10
N ASP A 271 23.43 -20.61 13.82
CA ASP A 271 22.23 -21.43 13.72
C ASP A 271 20.96 -20.68 14.18
N GLU A 272 21.05 -19.87 15.22
CA GLU A 272 19.92 -19.05 15.67
C GLU A 272 19.59 -17.96 14.67
N ILE A 273 20.58 -17.27 14.11
CA ILE A 273 20.38 -16.25 13.07
C ILE A 273 19.71 -16.88 11.84
N ARG A 274 20.19 -18.04 11.40
CA ARG A 274 19.59 -18.78 10.28
C ARG A 274 18.12 -19.08 10.51
N ARG A 275 17.73 -19.56 11.68
CA ARG A 275 16.34 -19.86 12.04
C ARG A 275 15.49 -18.58 12.14
N GLY A 276 16.03 -17.51 12.72
CA GLY A 276 15.34 -16.22 12.84
C GLY A 276 15.07 -15.59 11.48
N VAL A 277 16.04 -15.54 10.60
CA VAL A 277 15.88 -15.05 9.23
C VAL A 277 14.89 -15.90 8.45
N GLN A 278 14.97 -17.24 8.60
CA GLN A 278 14.01 -18.17 7.98
C GLN A 278 12.58 -17.90 8.47
N THR A 279 12.41 -17.61 9.77
CA THR A 279 11.11 -17.25 10.33
C THR A 279 10.53 -16.01 9.63
N ILE A 280 11.33 -14.94 9.48
CA ILE A 280 10.87 -13.74 8.77
C ILE A 280 10.49 -14.07 7.33
N GLN A 281 11.37 -14.77 6.59
CA GLN A 281 11.13 -15.08 5.18
C GLN A 281 9.85 -15.90 4.98
N TYR A 282 9.65 -16.96 5.75
CA TYR A 282 8.47 -17.83 5.59
C TYR A 282 7.20 -17.17 6.12
N GLN A 283 7.27 -16.46 7.24
CA GLN A 283 6.11 -15.76 7.79
C GLN A 283 5.59 -14.69 6.82
N VAL A 284 6.46 -13.88 6.22
CA VAL A 284 6.04 -12.86 5.25
C VAL A 284 5.37 -13.47 4.02
N VAL A 285 5.79 -14.68 3.61
CA VAL A 285 5.22 -15.36 2.43
C VAL A 285 3.93 -16.12 2.77
N THR A 286 3.81 -16.66 3.99
CA THR A 286 2.70 -17.55 4.37
C THR A 286 1.63 -16.88 5.21
N LEU A 287 1.91 -15.74 5.85
CA LEU A 287 0.92 -14.98 6.60
C LEU A 287 -0.09 -14.33 5.66
N MET A 288 -1.35 -14.49 6.00
CA MET A 288 -2.45 -13.77 5.39
C MET A 288 -2.98 -12.76 6.41
N THR A 289 -3.08 -11.51 6.01
CA THR A 289 -3.62 -10.43 6.82
C THR A 289 -5.15 -10.51 6.91
N THR A 290 -5.78 -9.67 7.73
CA THR A 290 -7.23 -9.64 7.89
C THR A 290 -7.98 -9.27 6.61
N ASN A 291 -7.34 -8.51 5.72
CA ASN A 291 -7.84 -8.15 4.38
C ASN A 291 -7.41 -9.16 3.28
N GLY A 292 -6.87 -10.31 3.67
CA GLY A 292 -6.60 -11.42 2.76
C GLY A 292 -5.38 -11.27 1.85
N GLN A 293 -4.48 -10.34 2.15
CA GLN A 293 -3.23 -10.15 1.38
C GLN A 293 -2.00 -10.66 2.15
N ALA A 294 -0.97 -11.06 1.42
CA ALA A 294 0.34 -11.23 2.00
C ALA A 294 0.96 -9.86 2.33
N PRO A 295 1.73 -9.73 3.43
CA PRO A 295 2.35 -8.46 3.78
C PRO A 295 3.28 -7.95 2.67
N PHE A 296 3.03 -6.75 2.17
CA PHE A 296 3.91 -6.07 1.21
C PHE A 296 5.05 -5.40 1.97
N VAL A 297 6.15 -6.15 2.17
CA VAL A 297 7.26 -5.72 3.02
C VAL A 297 8.50 -5.41 2.18
N THR A 298 9.13 -4.29 2.47
CA THR A 298 10.47 -3.92 2.01
C THR A 298 11.45 -4.02 3.18
N VAL A 299 12.53 -4.74 3.00
CA VAL A 299 13.59 -4.94 4.00
C VAL A 299 14.84 -4.17 3.58
N PHE A 300 15.27 -3.27 4.42
CA PHE A 300 16.43 -2.41 4.21
C PHE A 300 17.67 -2.99 4.88
N MET A 301 18.77 -3.06 4.13
CA MET A 301 20.04 -3.64 4.52
C MET A 301 21.13 -2.58 4.38
N TYR A 302 21.43 -1.87 5.48
CA TYR A 302 22.34 -0.72 5.51
C TYR A 302 23.29 -0.84 6.71
N LEU A 303 24.58 -1.13 6.45
CA LEU A 303 25.56 -1.39 7.50
C LEU A 303 25.89 -0.13 8.32
N ASN A 304 25.97 1.04 7.69
CA ASN A 304 26.27 2.30 8.37
C ASN A 304 25.13 2.84 9.23
N GLU A 305 23.96 2.16 9.27
CA GLU A 305 22.90 2.43 10.23
C GLU A 305 23.25 1.89 11.62
N ALA A 306 24.19 0.94 11.72
CA ALA A 306 24.65 0.37 12.98
C ALA A 306 25.43 1.42 13.82
N ARG A 307 25.27 1.38 15.14
CA ARG A 307 25.82 2.36 16.09
C ARG A 307 27.19 1.99 16.66
N SER A 308 27.62 0.77 16.42
CA SER A 308 28.92 0.26 16.87
C SER A 308 29.46 -0.79 15.90
N GLU A 309 30.77 -1.02 15.93
CA GLU A 309 31.40 -2.05 15.11
C GLU A 309 30.86 -3.46 15.40
N GLN A 310 30.51 -3.74 16.67
CA GLN A 310 29.90 -5.02 17.04
C GLN A 310 28.49 -5.16 16.43
N GLU A 311 27.69 -4.12 16.52
CA GLU A 311 26.35 -4.11 15.90
C GLU A 311 26.43 -4.22 14.38
N LYS A 312 27.42 -3.54 13.77
CA LYS A 312 27.70 -3.63 12.33
C LYS A 312 28.07 -5.04 11.91
N HIS A 313 28.92 -5.70 12.67
CA HIS A 313 29.28 -7.10 12.45
C HIS A 313 28.06 -8.02 12.59
N ASP A 314 27.26 -7.84 13.63
CA ASP A 314 26.05 -8.62 13.87
C ASP A 314 25.00 -8.39 12.77
N LEU A 315 24.84 -7.16 12.32
CA LEU A 315 24.00 -6.82 11.16
C LEU A 315 24.51 -7.49 9.88
N ALA A 316 25.83 -7.52 9.67
CA ALA A 316 26.42 -8.19 8.50
C ALA A 316 26.08 -9.69 8.49
N MET A 317 26.07 -10.36 9.65
CA MET A 317 25.65 -11.76 9.76
C MET A 317 24.16 -11.96 9.36
N ILE A 318 23.28 -11.03 9.77
CA ILE A 318 21.86 -11.08 9.40
C ILE A 318 21.69 -10.85 7.89
N ILE A 319 22.39 -9.87 7.33
CA ILE A 319 22.36 -9.56 5.90
C ILE A 319 22.86 -10.75 5.07
N GLU A 320 23.99 -11.32 5.49
CA GLU A 320 24.56 -12.53 4.83
C GLU A 320 23.52 -13.64 4.75
N GLU A 321 22.92 -13.97 5.87
CA GLU A 321 21.93 -15.04 5.94
C GLU A 321 20.65 -14.72 5.16
N THR A 322 20.21 -13.46 5.19
CA THR A 322 19.06 -13.00 4.39
C THR A 322 19.32 -13.18 2.89
N LEU A 323 20.49 -12.80 2.42
CA LEU A 323 20.89 -12.97 1.02
C LEU A 323 21.07 -14.45 0.63
N ARG A 324 21.61 -15.28 1.53
CA ARG A 324 21.74 -16.74 1.30
C ARG A 324 20.38 -17.40 1.12
N GLN A 325 19.46 -17.14 2.02
CA GLN A 325 18.12 -17.72 1.94
C GLN A 325 17.33 -17.17 0.75
N ARG A 326 17.50 -15.90 0.40
CA ARG A 326 16.91 -15.35 -0.83
C ARG A 326 17.50 -16.00 -2.08
N TYR A 327 18.79 -16.26 -2.11
CA TYR A 327 19.45 -16.97 -3.22
C TYR A 327 18.88 -18.38 -3.40
N GLU A 328 18.61 -19.10 -2.32
CA GLU A 328 17.96 -20.42 -2.36
C GLU A 328 16.50 -20.28 -2.85
N GLY A 329 15.75 -19.31 -2.35
CA GLY A 329 14.34 -19.10 -2.60
C GLY A 329 13.44 -19.88 -1.65
N VAL A 330 12.17 -20.05 -2.04
CA VAL A 330 11.18 -20.86 -1.33
C VAL A 330 10.60 -21.92 -2.27
N LYS A 331 10.17 -23.06 -1.73
CA LYS A 331 9.47 -24.07 -2.52
C LYS A 331 8.00 -23.72 -2.65
N ASN A 332 7.49 -23.79 -3.88
CA ASN A 332 6.05 -23.74 -4.11
C ASN A 332 5.40 -25.12 -3.82
N GLU A 333 4.09 -25.22 -3.99
CA GLU A 333 3.31 -26.45 -3.79
C GLU A 333 3.78 -27.63 -4.65
N ALA A 334 4.35 -27.36 -5.83
CA ALA A 334 4.93 -28.37 -6.71
C ALA A 334 6.37 -28.77 -6.32
N GLY A 335 6.90 -28.25 -5.20
CA GLY A 335 8.25 -28.51 -4.73
C GLY A 335 9.37 -27.81 -5.52
N VAL A 336 9.00 -26.87 -6.41
CA VAL A 336 9.96 -26.10 -7.22
C VAL A 336 10.43 -24.87 -6.43
N TRP A 337 11.73 -24.62 -6.46
CA TRP A 337 12.33 -23.44 -5.84
C TRP A 337 12.03 -22.18 -6.68
N ILE A 338 11.28 -21.26 -6.11
CA ILE A 338 10.88 -20.00 -6.74
C ILE A 338 11.43 -18.80 -5.96
N THR A 339 11.39 -17.63 -6.59
CA THR A 339 11.63 -16.34 -5.92
C THR A 339 10.32 -15.85 -5.34
N PRO A 340 10.19 -15.68 -4.02
CA PRO A 340 8.99 -15.08 -3.44
C PRO A 340 8.90 -13.60 -3.81
N ALA A 341 7.69 -13.09 -4.01
CA ALA A 341 7.46 -11.67 -4.31
C ALA A 341 7.91 -10.77 -3.15
N PHE A 342 7.72 -11.23 -1.92
CA PHE A 342 8.08 -10.50 -0.70
C PHE A 342 8.93 -11.36 0.25
N PRO A 343 9.70 -10.71 1.15
CA PRO A 343 9.96 -9.28 1.22
C PRO A 343 10.77 -8.79 0.02
N LYS A 344 10.56 -7.54 -0.41
CA LYS A 344 11.53 -6.84 -1.27
C LYS A 344 12.79 -6.57 -0.46
N LEU A 345 13.95 -6.70 -1.09
CA LEU A 345 15.24 -6.48 -0.44
C LEU A 345 15.90 -5.25 -1.08
N ILE A 346 16.34 -4.32 -0.25
CA ILE A 346 17.14 -3.16 -0.68
C ILE A 346 18.50 -3.25 0.00
N TYR A 347 19.55 -3.28 -0.79
CA TYR A 347 20.93 -3.34 -0.34
C TYR A 347 21.66 -2.03 -0.62
N VAL A 348 22.25 -1.45 0.44
CA VAL A 348 22.99 -0.20 0.31
C VAL A 348 24.45 -0.49 -0.02
N LEU A 349 24.94 0.16 -1.08
CA LEU A 349 26.35 0.14 -1.47
C LEU A 349 27.07 1.26 -0.71
N GLU A 350 28.02 0.87 0.13
CA GLU A 350 28.78 1.70 1.07
C GLU A 350 30.28 1.53 0.83
N GLU A 351 31.12 2.40 1.38
CA GLU A 351 32.57 2.27 1.22
C GLU A 351 33.11 0.95 1.74
N ASP A 352 32.54 0.44 2.84
CA ASP A 352 32.95 -0.79 3.51
C ASP A 352 32.57 -2.07 2.76
N ASN A 353 31.70 -1.99 1.76
CA ASN A 353 31.19 -3.16 1.07
C ASN A 353 31.32 -3.10 -0.48
N VAL A 354 31.66 -1.93 -1.07
CA VAL A 354 31.64 -1.76 -2.54
C VAL A 354 32.99 -2.03 -3.19
N ARG A 355 34.08 -1.94 -2.44
CA ARG A 355 35.44 -2.10 -2.98
C ARG A 355 36.01 -3.48 -2.66
N GLU A 356 36.71 -4.07 -3.62
CA GLU A 356 37.47 -5.30 -3.39
C GLU A 356 38.50 -5.06 -2.26
N GLY A 357 38.54 -5.97 -1.30
CA GLY A 357 39.40 -5.87 -0.11
C GLY A 357 38.77 -5.12 1.07
N SER A 358 37.60 -4.48 0.92
CA SER A 358 36.88 -3.92 2.07
C SER A 358 36.24 -5.02 2.95
N PRO A 359 36.04 -4.75 4.24
CA PRO A 359 35.64 -5.78 5.23
C PRO A 359 34.37 -6.54 4.85
N TYR A 360 33.42 -5.89 4.22
CA TYR A 360 32.10 -6.43 3.90
C TYR A 360 31.87 -6.62 2.39
N PHE A 361 32.91 -6.58 1.55
CA PHE A 361 32.80 -6.79 0.11
C PHE A 361 32.17 -8.13 -0.25
N TYR A 362 32.39 -9.16 0.57
CA TYR A 362 31.77 -10.49 0.38
C TYR A 362 30.24 -10.44 0.36
N LEU A 363 29.61 -9.50 1.10
CA LEU A 363 28.15 -9.29 1.07
C LEU A 363 27.70 -8.79 -0.29
N THR A 364 28.42 -7.84 -0.89
CA THR A 364 28.13 -7.33 -2.23
C THR A 364 28.31 -8.41 -3.29
N GLN A 365 29.33 -9.26 -3.15
CA GLN A 365 29.48 -10.42 -4.03
C GLN A 365 28.31 -11.41 -3.90
N LEU A 366 27.84 -11.64 -2.67
CA LEU A 366 26.68 -12.49 -2.42
C LEU A 366 25.38 -11.86 -2.94
N ALA A 367 25.19 -10.55 -2.74
CA ALA A 367 24.07 -9.78 -3.29
C ALA A 367 24.05 -9.86 -4.82
N ALA A 368 25.18 -9.68 -5.49
CA ALA A 368 25.31 -9.81 -6.94
C ALA A 368 24.92 -11.20 -7.44
N LYS A 369 25.40 -12.27 -6.76
CA LYS A 369 24.99 -13.66 -7.07
C LYS A 369 23.49 -13.86 -6.89
N CYS A 370 22.92 -13.28 -5.82
CA CYS A 370 21.48 -13.33 -5.56
C CYS A 370 20.71 -12.61 -6.68
N THR A 371 21.14 -11.42 -7.09
CA THR A 371 20.53 -10.65 -8.19
C THR A 371 20.57 -11.43 -9.50
N ALA A 372 21.71 -12.03 -9.83
CA ALA A 372 21.86 -12.81 -11.07
C ALA A 372 20.89 -14.01 -11.16
N LYS A 373 20.49 -14.58 -10.02
CA LYS A 373 19.59 -15.74 -9.96
C LYS A 373 18.13 -15.37 -9.69
N ARG A 374 17.89 -14.33 -8.88
CA ARG A 374 16.59 -14.00 -8.30
C ARG A 374 16.07 -12.60 -8.64
N MET A 375 16.86 -11.78 -9.33
CA MET A 375 16.56 -10.40 -9.69
C MET A 375 16.35 -9.48 -8.47
N VAL A 376 16.86 -9.84 -7.32
CA VAL A 376 16.88 -9.08 -6.05
C VAL A 376 18.22 -9.32 -5.35
N PRO A 377 18.69 -8.39 -4.50
CA PRO A 377 18.08 -7.12 -4.05
C PRO A 377 18.14 -6.00 -5.08
N ASP A 378 17.35 -4.92 -4.82
CA ASP A 378 17.56 -3.61 -5.41
C ASP A 378 18.73 -2.91 -4.70
N TYR A 379 19.42 -1.98 -5.40
CA TYR A 379 20.61 -1.32 -4.89
C TYR A 379 20.43 0.18 -4.73
N ILE A 380 20.91 0.71 -3.59
CA ILE A 380 21.03 2.14 -3.34
C ILE A 380 22.51 2.47 -3.13
N SER A 381 23.03 3.49 -3.78
CA SER A 381 24.36 4.02 -3.51
C SER A 381 24.29 5.08 -2.41
N GLU A 382 24.87 4.79 -1.24
CA GLU A 382 24.98 5.75 -0.14
C GLU A 382 25.64 7.04 -0.61
N LYS A 383 26.80 6.93 -1.27
CA LYS A 383 27.53 8.07 -1.82
C LYS A 383 26.65 8.95 -2.71
N LYS A 384 25.91 8.34 -3.64
CA LYS A 384 25.06 9.10 -4.56
C LYS A 384 23.85 9.71 -3.86
N MET A 385 23.27 9.02 -2.88
CA MET A 385 22.18 9.55 -2.07
C MET A 385 22.65 10.78 -1.27
N ARG A 386 23.83 10.71 -0.64
CA ARG A 386 24.43 11.84 0.08
C ARG A 386 24.69 13.03 -0.86
N GLU A 387 25.31 12.80 -2.01
CA GLU A 387 25.56 13.85 -3.02
C GLU A 387 24.25 14.55 -3.43
N LEU A 388 23.20 13.80 -3.69
CA LEU A 388 21.89 14.34 -4.08
C LEU A 388 21.24 15.17 -2.97
N LYS A 389 21.33 14.73 -1.72
CA LYS A 389 20.79 15.47 -0.57
C LYS A 389 21.57 16.76 -0.32
N LEU A 390 22.90 16.70 -0.32
CA LEU A 390 23.75 17.88 -0.17
C LEU A 390 23.52 18.91 -1.30
N SER A 391 23.32 18.44 -2.53
CA SER A 391 23.02 19.33 -3.66
C SER A 391 21.67 20.05 -3.53
N LYS A 392 20.76 19.55 -2.70
CA LYS A 392 19.47 20.17 -2.39
C LYS A 392 19.49 21.03 -1.12
N GLY A 393 20.67 21.30 -0.57
CA GLY A 393 20.86 22.19 0.57
C GLY A 393 20.81 21.51 1.95
N GLU A 394 20.82 20.16 2.00
CA GLU A 394 20.97 19.45 3.26
C GLU A 394 22.38 19.65 3.85
N THR A 395 22.51 19.61 5.17
CA THR A 395 23.79 19.63 5.86
C THR A 395 24.44 18.25 5.88
N GLU A 396 25.76 18.16 6.07
CA GLU A 396 26.48 16.87 6.11
C GLU A 396 25.85 15.84 7.09
N GLY A 397 25.38 16.28 8.25
CA GLY A 397 24.73 15.38 9.21
C GLY A 397 23.33 14.89 8.80
N ASN A 398 22.75 15.46 7.75
CA ASN A 398 21.42 15.11 7.24
C ASN A 398 21.46 14.30 5.94
N GLY A 399 22.67 14.10 5.40
CA GLY A 399 22.87 13.41 4.14
C GLY A 399 22.78 11.88 4.19
N ASP A 400 22.44 11.31 5.35
CA ASP A 400 22.43 9.87 5.53
C ASP A 400 21.40 9.16 4.62
N CYS A 401 21.69 7.91 4.32
CA CYS A 401 20.79 7.07 3.56
C CYS A 401 19.66 6.59 4.49
N TYR A 402 18.40 6.80 4.10
CA TYR A 402 17.24 6.35 4.83
C TYR A 402 16.48 5.29 4.07
N THR A 403 15.81 4.41 4.81
CA THR A 403 14.88 3.44 4.28
C THR A 403 13.82 4.14 3.42
N CYS A 404 13.58 3.62 2.23
CA CYS A 404 12.45 4.09 1.44
C CYS A 404 11.15 3.61 2.06
N MET A 405 10.12 4.47 2.03
CA MET A 405 8.80 4.13 2.48
C MET A 405 8.01 3.50 1.33
N GLY A 406 7.59 2.25 1.50
CA GLY A 406 6.96 1.48 0.44
C GLY A 406 7.87 1.38 -0.79
N CYS A 407 7.36 1.75 -1.97
CA CYS A 407 8.08 1.58 -3.24
C CYS A 407 8.57 2.88 -3.89
N ARG A 408 8.22 4.06 -3.38
CA ARG A 408 8.41 5.32 -4.14
C ARG A 408 8.95 6.51 -3.35
N SER A 409 8.85 6.52 -2.01
CA SER A 409 9.16 7.69 -1.20
C SER A 409 10.42 7.48 -0.38
N PHE A 410 11.31 8.48 -0.42
CA PHE A 410 12.42 8.57 0.50
C PHE A 410 12.09 9.62 1.55
N LEU A 411 12.26 9.28 2.82
CA LEU A 411 12.16 10.24 3.89
C LEU A 411 13.46 11.03 3.97
N THR A 412 13.32 12.33 4.07
CA THR A 412 14.41 13.24 4.43
C THR A 412 13.99 13.87 5.77
N PRO A 413 14.82 13.78 6.83
CA PRO A 413 14.49 14.44 8.08
C PRO A 413 14.42 15.95 7.85
N ASP A 414 13.30 16.56 8.22
CA ASP A 414 13.19 18.02 8.29
C ASP A 414 13.77 18.49 9.63
N ARG A 415 15.01 18.93 9.61
CA ARG A 415 15.69 19.52 10.76
C ARG A 415 15.66 21.05 10.77
N SER A 416 14.79 21.65 9.97
CA SER A 416 14.68 23.12 9.85
C SER A 416 14.15 23.82 11.10
N GLY A 417 13.85 23.09 12.16
CA GLY A 417 13.34 23.65 13.43
C GLY A 417 11.83 23.92 13.45
N ASN A 418 11.11 23.55 12.39
CA ASN A 418 9.64 23.68 12.32
C ASN A 418 8.88 22.64 13.17
N GLY A 419 9.58 21.82 13.95
CA GLY A 419 8.99 20.77 14.76
C GLY A 419 8.46 19.58 13.96
N TYR A 420 8.67 19.56 12.66
CA TYR A 420 8.22 18.53 11.73
C TYR A 420 9.41 17.73 11.22
N ASP A 421 10.09 17.04 12.11
CA ASP A 421 11.06 16.02 11.74
C ASP A 421 10.35 14.67 11.74
N ASN A 422 9.97 14.16 10.57
CA ASN A 422 9.25 12.90 10.42
C ASN A 422 10.06 11.69 10.90
N VAL A 423 11.39 11.80 10.94
CA VAL A 423 12.27 10.75 11.45
C VAL A 423 12.53 10.94 12.95
N ALA A 424 12.75 12.18 13.41
CA ALA A 424 12.94 12.47 14.83
C ALA A 424 11.62 12.58 15.60
N ASN A 425 10.49 12.90 14.95
CA ASN A 425 9.16 12.84 15.60
C ASN A 425 8.54 11.44 15.62
N ALA A 426 8.99 10.52 14.76
CA ALA A 426 8.94 9.09 15.08
C ALA A 426 9.68 8.85 16.41
N GLY A 427 10.58 9.72 16.77
CA GLY A 427 11.43 9.75 17.92
C GLY A 427 11.16 10.83 18.95
N ASN A 428 9.96 11.35 19.15
CA ASN A 428 9.57 11.91 20.45
C ASN A 428 9.51 10.78 21.49
N TYR A 429 10.49 9.96 21.39
CA TYR A 429 10.84 8.83 22.16
C TYR A 429 11.52 9.31 23.44
N GLU A 430 10.77 9.27 24.53
CA GLU A 430 11.35 9.27 25.87
C GLU A 430 11.63 7.81 26.23
N PRO A 431 12.89 7.43 26.49
CA PRO A 431 13.22 6.09 26.95
C PRO A 431 12.33 5.67 28.12
N GLY A 432 11.66 4.54 28.01
CA GLY A 432 10.80 3.99 29.05
C GLY A 432 9.34 4.47 29.05
N LYS A 433 8.93 5.34 28.12
CA LYS A 433 7.51 5.67 27.93
C LYS A 433 7.05 5.25 26.54
N PRO A 434 6.22 4.20 26.40
CA PRO A 434 5.65 3.81 25.13
C PRO A 434 4.75 4.94 24.61
N LYS A 435 5.18 5.63 23.56
CA LYS A 435 4.34 6.55 22.81
C LYS A 435 3.80 5.82 21.59
N TYR A 436 2.50 5.63 21.54
CA TYR A 436 1.81 4.98 20.41
C TYR A 436 1.81 5.80 19.14
N TYR A 437 2.06 7.11 19.23
CA TYR A 437 2.18 8.03 18.11
C TYR A 437 3.66 8.24 17.77
N GLY A 438 4.07 7.97 16.55
CA GLY A 438 5.45 8.09 16.08
C GLY A 438 6.18 6.77 15.86
N ARG A 439 5.50 5.63 16.07
CA ARG A 439 6.03 4.30 15.70
C ARG A 439 5.85 4.00 14.22
N PHE A 440 5.04 4.79 13.54
CA PHE A 440 4.76 4.69 12.11
C PHE A 440 4.90 6.06 11.47
N ASN A 441 5.69 6.16 10.42
CA ASN A 441 5.66 7.29 9.53
C ASN A 441 4.82 6.92 8.32
N GLN A 442 3.73 7.65 8.13
CA GLN A 442 2.86 7.48 6.97
C GLN A 442 3.43 8.21 5.77
N GLY A 443 3.42 7.56 4.61
CA GLY A 443 3.62 8.21 3.33
C GLY A 443 2.37 8.94 2.87
N VAL A 444 2.52 10.17 2.50
CA VAL A 444 1.48 10.95 1.83
C VAL A 444 1.54 10.68 0.34
#